data_5a7337cbfa5b94f17732f944c57bc46d
#
_entry.id   5a7337cbfa5b94f17732f944c57bc46d
#
_cell.length_a   1.000
_cell.length_b   1.000
_cell.length_c   1.000
_cell.angle_alpha   90.00
_cell.angle_beta   90.00
_cell.angle_gamma   90.00
#
_symmetry.space_group_name_H-M   'P 1'
#
loop_
_entity.id
_entity.type
_entity.pdbx_description
1 polymer ?
#
loop_
_entity_poly.entity_id
_entity_poly.type
_entity_poly.pdbx_seq_one_letter_code
_entity_poly.pdbx_strand_id
1 'polypeptide(L)'
;LNAQKAGYEVTIVTKDTGKIKEIEMLGLKVIDLPMSRSGKKIWEELYTCWFLYNLYHREKPEIVHHVGLKTILWGTLAAKLAKVHGVVNAVSGLGIIFSEEKRTMIAKLLPAVLRFSHHRKKLAVIFQNDDDQLLFLKSRIINESQAYKIKGSGVDLKQYSYTPEPEGQKIKVLLTARMIVEKGIFILTDAAMKLKEQYKDRVQFLLCGGLDDNP
;
A
#
# COMPACT_ATOMS: atom_id res chain seq x y z
N LEU A 1 7.71 13.53 8.57
CA LEU A 1 8.68 14.65 8.62
C LEU A 1 8.14 15.92 7.95
N ASN A 2 7.62 15.87 6.69
CA ASN A 2 7.14 17.10 6.02
C ASN A 2 5.88 17.67 6.69
N ALA A 3 4.95 16.84 7.15
CA ALA A 3 3.79 17.31 7.91
C ALA A 3 4.20 17.94 9.25
N GLN A 4 5.18 17.35 9.95
CA GLN A 4 5.76 17.93 11.17
C GLN A 4 6.39 19.31 10.90
N LYS A 5 7.17 19.43 9.81
CA LYS A 5 7.75 20.72 9.39
C LYS A 5 6.67 21.76 9.05
N ALA A 6 5.49 21.31 8.62
CA ALA A 6 4.35 22.17 8.37
C ALA A 6 3.52 22.51 9.65
N GLY A 7 4.01 22.10 10.84
CA GLY A 7 3.39 22.42 12.13
C GLY A 7 2.33 21.42 12.61
N TYR A 8 2.19 20.26 11.96
CA TYR A 8 1.26 19.23 12.42
C TYR A 8 1.90 18.35 13.50
N GLU A 9 1.13 17.99 14.54
CA GLU A 9 1.47 16.90 15.43
C GLU A 9 1.20 15.58 14.69
N VAL A 10 2.24 14.75 14.52
CA VAL A 10 2.16 13.53 13.71
C VAL A 10 2.39 12.30 14.56
N THR A 11 1.41 11.40 14.57
CA THR A 11 1.53 10.06 15.17
C THR A 11 1.48 9.01 14.04
N ILE A 12 2.46 8.13 13.99
CA ILE A 12 2.51 7.00 13.06
C ILE A 12 1.85 5.78 13.73
N VAL A 13 0.88 5.19 13.05
CA VAL A 13 0.22 3.95 13.50
C VAL A 13 0.54 2.86 12.49
N THR A 14 1.39 1.92 12.87
CA THR A 14 1.89 0.88 11.96
C THR A 14 2.19 -0.41 12.72
N LYS A 15 2.11 -1.54 12.02
CA LYS A 15 2.58 -2.79 12.61
C LYS A 15 4.09 -2.75 12.82
N ASP A 16 4.55 -3.19 13.98
CA ASP A 16 5.98 -3.33 14.22
C ASP A 16 6.59 -4.38 13.29
N THR A 17 7.60 -3.95 12.56
CA THR A 17 8.44 -4.79 11.70
C THR A 17 9.90 -4.71 12.12
N GLY A 18 10.18 -4.32 13.38
CA GLY A 18 11.52 -4.08 13.90
C GLY A 18 12.06 -2.68 13.59
N LYS A 19 11.23 -1.77 13.04
CA LYS A 19 11.65 -0.42 12.62
C LYS A 19 11.04 0.72 13.43
N ILE A 20 10.29 0.43 14.47
CA ILE A 20 9.66 1.47 15.31
C ILE A 20 10.72 2.41 15.89
N LYS A 21 11.82 1.87 16.42
CA LYS A 21 12.90 2.68 17.01
C LYS A 21 13.53 3.66 16.01
N GLU A 22 13.69 3.23 14.74
CA GLU A 22 14.23 4.11 13.69
C GLU A 22 13.29 5.32 13.44
N ILE A 23 11.97 5.09 13.48
CA ILE A 23 10.97 6.15 13.29
C ILE A 23 10.91 7.08 14.50
N GLU A 24 11.01 6.54 15.70
CA GLU A 24 11.03 7.32 16.95
C GLU A 24 12.27 8.21 17.04
N MET A 25 13.44 7.74 16.55
CA MET A 25 14.66 8.56 16.45
C MET A 25 14.50 9.77 15.52
N LEU A 26 13.51 9.76 14.61
CA LEU A 26 13.16 10.92 13.79
C LEU A 26 12.23 11.91 14.52
N GLY A 27 11.95 11.69 15.81
CA GLY A 27 11.08 12.54 16.63
C GLY A 27 9.58 12.33 16.37
N LEU A 28 9.20 11.17 15.85
CA LEU A 28 7.79 10.82 15.58
C LEU A 28 7.25 9.87 16.66
N LYS A 29 6.05 10.15 17.16
CA LYS A 29 5.32 9.21 18.03
C LYS A 29 4.85 8.01 17.21
N VAL A 30 5.12 6.80 17.69
CA VAL A 30 4.70 5.56 17.02
C VAL A 30 3.77 4.76 17.91
N ILE A 31 2.74 4.18 17.32
CA ILE A 31 1.81 3.26 17.98
C ILE A 31 1.79 1.97 17.17
N ASP A 32 2.07 0.85 17.84
CA ASP A 32 1.99 -0.46 17.19
C ASP A 32 0.53 -0.82 16.88
N LEU A 33 0.28 -1.19 15.62
CA LEU A 33 -1.03 -1.56 15.11
C LEU A 33 -1.16 -3.09 15.12
N PRO A 34 -2.08 -3.66 15.90
CA PRO A 34 -2.33 -5.10 15.91
C PRO A 34 -3.05 -5.51 14.62
N MET A 35 -2.28 -5.66 13.53
CA MET A 35 -2.80 -6.01 12.21
C MET A 35 -2.12 -7.28 11.68
N SER A 36 -2.92 -8.26 11.28
CA SER A 36 -2.42 -9.47 10.61
C SER A 36 -2.10 -9.19 9.14
N ARG A 37 -0.94 -9.65 8.64
CA ARG A 37 -0.60 -9.56 7.23
C ARG A 37 -1.46 -10.49 6.37
N SER A 38 -1.75 -11.69 6.87
CA SER A 38 -2.41 -12.75 6.10
C SER A 38 -3.92 -12.52 5.87
N GLY A 39 -4.61 -11.79 6.75
CA GLY A 39 -6.04 -11.52 6.63
C GLY A 39 -6.93 -12.78 6.66
N LYS A 40 -6.41 -13.90 7.16
CA LYS A 40 -7.12 -15.20 7.13
C LYS A 40 -8.23 -15.31 8.15
N LYS A 41 -8.16 -14.54 9.26
CA LYS A 41 -9.11 -14.61 10.37
C LYS A 41 -9.90 -13.31 10.49
N ILE A 42 -11.20 -13.40 10.29
CA ILE A 42 -12.10 -12.24 10.35
C ILE A 42 -12.06 -11.52 11.71
N TRP A 43 -11.85 -12.26 12.78
CA TRP A 43 -11.78 -11.69 14.12
C TRP A 43 -10.57 -10.77 14.32
N GLU A 44 -9.42 -11.07 13.70
CA GLU A 44 -8.23 -10.22 13.72
C GLU A 44 -8.50 -8.91 12.96
N GLU A 45 -9.26 -8.98 11.88
CA GLU A 45 -9.65 -7.81 11.09
C GLU A 45 -10.63 -6.90 11.88
N LEU A 46 -11.63 -7.50 12.53
CA LEU A 46 -12.59 -6.77 13.37
C LEU A 46 -11.88 -6.15 14.58
N TYR A 47 -10.92 -6.86 15.16
CA TYR A 47 -10.10 -6.34 16.26
C TYR A 47 -9.27 -5.13 15.81
N THR A 48 -8.69 -5.17 14.62
CA THR A 48 -7.97 -4.02 14.03
C THR A 48 -8.90 -2.81 13.89
N CYS A 49 -10.13 -3.01 13.40
CA CYS A 49 -11.11 -1.94 13.29
C CYS A 49 -11.49 -1.36 14.66
N TRP A 50 -11.75 -2.22 15.64
CA TRP A 50 -12.07 -1.82 17.00
C TRP A 50 -10.93 -1.07 17.68
N PHE A 51 -9.68 -1.56 17.50
CA PHE A 51 -8.48 -0.88 18.00
C PHE A 51 -8.36 0.54 17.43
N LEU A 52 -8.51 0.69 16.11
CA LEU A 52 -8.46 2.00 15.45
C LEU A 52 -9.60 2.92 15.90
N TYR A 53 -10.81 2.39 16.09
CA TYR A 53 -11.94 3.16 16.62
C TYR A 53 -11.62 3.73 18.01
N ASN A 54 -11.14 2.90 18.94
CA ASN A 54 -10.76 3.34 20.28
C ASN A 54 -9.59 4.33 20.26
N LEU A 55 -8.61 4.09 19.39
CA LEU A 55 -7.48 4.99 19.21
C LEU A 55 -7.96 6.38 18.75
N TYR A 56 -8.80 6.45 17.72
CA TYR A 56 -9.32 7.72 17.22
C TYR A 56 -10.24 8.42 18.23
N HIS A 57 -10.96 7.66 19.01
CA HIS A 57 -11.80 8.23 20.08
C HIS A 57 -10.96 8.83 21.21
N ARG A 58 -9.83 8.21 21.56
CA ARG A 58 -8.89 8.65 22.59
C ARG A 58 -8.03 9.83 22.12
N GLU A 59 -7.37 9.69 20.97
CA GLU A 59 -6.41 10.68 20.47
C GLU A 59 -7.09 11.87 19.77
N LYS A 60 -8.35 11.71 19.34
CA LYS A 60 -9.17 12.72 18.65
C LYS A 60 -8.45 13.43 17.50
N PRO A 61 -7.85 12.69 16.54
CA PRO A 61 -7.12 13.30 15.46
C PRO A 61 -8.06 14.15 14.58
N GLU A 62 -7.60 15.31 14.13
CA GLU A 62 -8.35 16.11 13.15
C GLU A 62 -8.38 15.44 11.78
N ILE A 63 -7.25 14.85 11.39
CA ILE A 63 -7.07 14.16 10.10
C ILE A 63 -6.42 12.81 10.34
N VAL A 64 -6.92 11.79 9.65
CA VAL A 64 -6.26 10.48 9.55
C VAL A 64 -5.88 10.20 8.12
N HIS A 65 -4.67 9.64 7.93
CA HIS A 65 -4.15 9.26 6.62
C HIS A 65 -3.90 7.74 6.60
N HIS A 66 -4.65 7.02 5.78
CA HIS A 66 -4.49 5.58 5.64
C HIS A 66 -3.76 5.25 4.34
N VAL A 67 -2.79 4.34 4.42
CA VAL A 67 -2.00 3.87 3.28
C VAL A 67 -2.18 2.36 3.12
N GLY A 68 -2.59 1.93 1.93
CA GLY A 68 -2.86 0.53 1.61
C GLY A 68 -4.26 0.06 1.98
N LEU A 69 -4.75 -0.93 1.23
CA LEU A 69 -6.17 -1.29 1.20
C LEU A 69 -6.75 -1.73 2.55
N LYS A 70 -6.01 -2.50 3.35
CA LYS A 70 -6.49 -2.92 4.68
C LYS A 70 -6.72 -1.76 5.63
N THR A 71 -5.74 -0.86 5.70
CA THR A 71 -5.85 0.34 6.56
C THR A 71 -6.91 1.30 6.04
N ILE A 72 -7.09 1.39 4.72
CA ILE A 72 -8.17 2.15 4.10
C ILE A 72 -9.53 1.58 4.54
N LEU A 73 -9.73 0.27 4.42
CA LEU A 73 -11.00 -0.38 4.77
C LEU A 73 -11.36 -0.15 6.24
N TRP A 74 -10.50 -0.64 7.14
CA TRP A 74 -10.79 -0.64 8.56
C TRP A 74 -10.61 0.74 9.21
N GLY A 75 -9.60 1.49 8.77
CA GLY A 75 -9.33 2.83 9.25
C GLY A 75 -10.41 3.82 8.84
N THR A 76 -10.90 3.77 7.60
CA THR A 76 -11.97 4.68 7.16
C THR A 76 -13.29 4.35 7.86
N LEU A 77 -13.58 3.05 8.08
CA LEU A 77 -14.74 2.62 8.86
C LEU A 77 -14.65 3.12 10.31
N ALA A 78 -13.51 2.86 10.97
CA ALA A 78 -13.25 3.34 12.33
C ALA A 78 -13.33 4.87 12.43
N ALA A 79 -12.75 5.59 11.48
CA ALA A 79 -12.78 7.05 11.42
C ALA A 79 -14.21 7.61 11.24
N LYS A 80 -15.06 6.91 10.47
CA LYS A 80 -16.47 7.27 10.34
C LYS A 80 -17.22 7.10 11.66
N LEU A 81 -17.03 5.95 12.34
CA LEU A 81 -17.67 5.65 13.61
C LEU A 81 -17.19 6.59 14.74
N ALA A 82 -15.90 6.89 14.78
CA ALA A 82 -15.30 7.83 15.74
C ALA A 82 -15.52 9.31 15.37
N LYS A 83 -16.21 9.61 14.26
CA LYS A 83 -16.50 10.96 13.78
C LYS A 83 -15.26 11.83 13.55
N VAL A 84 -14.15 11.23 13.12
CA VAL A 84 -12.93 11.97 12.75
C VAL A 84 -13.25 12.99 11.68
N HIS A 85 -12.70 14.21 11.77
CA HIS A 85 -13.07 15.31 10.91
C HIS A 85 -12.67 15.09 9.43
N GLY A 86 -11.39 14.79 9.16
CA GLY A 86 -10.85 14.61 7.83
C GLY A 86 -10.25 13.21 7.63
N VAL A 87 -10.42 12.65 6.45
CA VAL A 87 -9.79 11.38 6.08
C VAL A 87 -9.09 11.52 4.73
N VAL A 88 -7.85 11.07 4.68
CA VAL A 88 -7.08 10.92 3.46
C VAL A 88 -6.73 9.44 3.29
N ASN A 89 -7.06 8.87 2.15
CA ASN A 89 -6.75 7.49 1.81
C ASN A 89 -5.78 7.46 0.63
N ALA A 90 -4.65 6.74 0.74
CA ALA A 90 -3.72 6.54 -0.36
C ALA A 90 -3.77 5.09 -0.85
N VAL A 91 -4.34 4.90 -2.02
CA VAL A 91 -4.42 3.59 -2.70
C VAL A 91 -3.10 3.35 -3.42
N SER A 92 -2.28 2.44 -2.87
CA SER A 92 -0.97 2.06 -3.44
C SER A 92 -1.04 0.80 -4.31
N GLY A 93 -2.24 0.44 -4.75
CA GLY A 93 -2.57 -0.76 -5.52
C GLY A 93 -3.66 -1.56 -4.83
N LEU A 94 -4.67 -1.97 -5.60
CA LEU A 94 -5.82 -2.72 -5.09
C LEU A 94 -5.50 -4.21 -4.92
N GLY A 95 -4.39 -4.68 -5.51
CA GLY A 95 -3.95 -6.06 -5.44
C GLY A 95 -5.02 -7.04 -5.94
N ILE A 96 -4.89 -8.28 -5.53
CA ILE A 96 -5.76 -9.41 -5.92
C ILE A 96 -7.17 -9.32 -5.30
N ILE A 97 -7.42 -8.41 -4.36
CA ILE A 97 -8.70 -8.38 -3.61
C ILE A 97 -9.90 -8.06 -4.51
N PHE A 98 -9.70 -7.33 -5.59
CA PHE A 98 -10.74 -7.05 -6.59
C PHE A 98 -10.66 -7.96 -7.81
N SER A 99 -9.70 -8.92 -7.87
CA SER A 99 -9.68 -9.91 -8.95
C SER A 99 -10.84 -10.88 -8.81
N GLU A 100 -11.45 -11.25 -9.94
CA GLU A 100 -12.65 -12.11 -9.98
C GLU A 100 -12.42 -13.52 -9.43
N GLU A 101 -11.19 -13.97 -9.30
CA GLU A 101 -10.83 -15.33 -8.89
C GLU A 101 -11.07 -15.68 -7.43
N LYS A 102 -11.14 -14.69 -6.51
CA LYS A 102 -11.43 -14.94 -5.09
C LYS A 102 -12.82 -14.44 -4.68
N ARG A 103 -13.86 -15.11 -5.17
CA ARG A 103 -15.27 -14.87 -4.77
C ARG A 103 -15.60 -15.43 -3.37
N THR A 104 -14.89 -15.00 -2.34
CA THR A 104 -15.34 -15.26 -0.97
C THR A 104 -16.53 -14.34 -0.62
N MET A 105 -17.38 -14.78 0.31
CA MET A 105 -18.51 -13.94 0.80
C MET A 105 -18.01 -12.55 1.28
N ILE A 106 -16.82 -12.48 1.84
CA ILE A 106 -16.17 -11.27 2.30
C ILE A 106 -15.89 -10.33 1.11
N ALA A 107 -15.41 -10.85 -0.02
CA ALA A 107 -15.17 -10.05 -1.22
C ALA A 107 -16.44 -9.39 -1.77
N LYS A 108 -17.60 -10.04 -1.59
CA LYS A 108 -18.90 -9.44 -2.00
C LYS A 108 -19.36 -8.30 -1.09
N LEU A 109 -19.03 -8.35 0.20
CA LEU A 109 -19.41 -7.31 1.17
C LEU A 109 -18.44 -6.12 1.14
N LEU A 110 -17.21 -6.31 0.70
CA LEU A 110 -16.17 -5.30 0.68
C LEU A 110 -16.59 -3.99 -0.02
N PRO A 111 -17.18 -4.00 -1.24
CA PRO A 111 -17.64 -2.77 -1.89
C PRO A 111 -18.73 -2.05 -1.09
N ALA A 112 -19.61 -2.78 -0.41
CA ALA A 112 -20.67 -2.17 0.41
C ALA A 112 -20.08 -1.48 1.65
N VAL A 113 -19.13 -2.12 2.33
CA VAL A 113 -18.44 -1.52 3.49
C VAL A 113 -17.61 -0.30 3.05
N LEU A 114 -16.92 -0.38 1.92
CA LEU A 114 -16.17 0.74 1.35
C LEU A 114 -17.12 1.90 1.00
N ARG A 115 -18.23 1.65 0.32
CA ARG A 115 -19.22 2.71 0.02
C ARG A 115 -19.76 3.36 1.30
N PHE A 116 -20.14 2.56 2.28
CA PHE A 116 -20.64 3.07 3.56
C PHE A 116 -19.59 3.92 4.27
N SER A 117 -18.35 3.45 4.39
CA SER A 117 -17.27 4.16 5.10
C SER A 117 -16.83 5.42 4.36
N HIS A 118 -16.80 5.39 3.01
CA HIS A 118 -16.38 6.52 2.18
C HIS A 118 -17.47 7.55 1.92
N HIS A 119 -18.74 7.25 2.25
CA HIS A 119 -19.84 8.23 2.15
C HIS A 119 -19.72 9.30 3.25
N ARG A 120 -18.86 10.30 2.99
CA ARG A 120 -18.59 11.44 3.88
C ARG A 120 -18.08 12.65 3.10
N LYS A 121 -18.33 13.86 3.62
CA LYS A 121 -17.97 15.13 2.94
C LYS A 121 -16.45 15.39 2.91
N LYS A 122 -15.75 15.14 4.02
CA LYS A 122 -14.32 15.44 4.17
C LYS A 122 -13.48 14.17 3.99
N LEU A 123 -13.40 13.72 2.75
CA LEU A 123 -12.62 12.57 2.30
C LEU A 123 -11.86 12.95 1.04
N ALA A 124 -10.57 12.63 1.02
CA ALA A 124 -9.74 12.62 -0.18
C ALA A 124 -9.17 11.22 -0.39
N VAL A 125 -9.22 10.73 -1.62
CA VAL A 125 -8.63 9.44 -1.99
C VAL A 125 -7.59 9.66 -3.09
N ILE A 126 -6.35 9.30 -2.78
CA ILE A 126 -5.20 9.46 -3.66
C ILE A 126 -4.96 8.14 -4.38
N PHE A 127 -4.89 8.18 -5.69
CA PHE A 127 -4.58 7.04 -6.56
C PHE A 127 -3.23 7.24 -7.25
N GLN A 128 -2.52 6.16 -7.54
CA GLN A 128 -1.26 6.18 -8.27
C GLN A 128 -1.44 5.89 -9.77
N ASN A 129 -2.57 5.29 -10.15
CA ASN A 129 -2.91 4.93 -11.52
C ASN A 129 -4.40 5.17 -11.82
N ASP A 130 -4.75 5.17 -13.12
CA ASP A 130 -6.11 5.44 -13.58
C ASP A 130 -7.04 4.24 -13.35
N ASP A 131 -6.55 3.02 -13.42
CA ASP A 131 -7.36 1.82 -13.30
C ASP A 131 -7.98 1.69 -11.90
N ASP A 132 -7.18 1.90 -10.84
CA ASP A 132 -7.64 1.89 -9.46
C ASP A 132 -8.65 3.04 -9.21
N GLN A 133 -8.40 4.23 -9.76
CA GLN A 133 -9.32 5.37 -9.67
C GLN A 133 -10.66 5.06 -10.34
N LEU A 134 -10.62 4.58 -11.58
CA LEU A 134 -11.81 4.22 -12.35
C LEU A 134 -12.62 3.12 -11.67
N LEU A 135 -11.95 2.15 -11.05
CA LEU A 135 -12.63 1.08 -10.32
C LEU A 135 -13.41 1.63 -9.11
N PHE A 136 -12.84 2.55 -8.34
CA PHE A 136 -13.52 3.18 -7.21
C PHE A 136 -14.71 4.05 -7.65
N LEU A 137 -14.55 4.81 -8.74
CA LEU A 137 -15.62 5.63 -9.32
C LEU A 137 -16.76 4.77 -9.88
N LYS A 138 -16.44 3.78 -10.74
CA LYS A 138 -17.43 2.85 -11.31
C LYS A 138 -18.17 2.05 -10.24
N SER A 139 -17.45 1.66 -9.18
CA SER A 139 -18.04 0.97 -8.03
C SER A 139 -18.83 1.90 -7.10
N ARG A 140 -18.91 3.20 -7.40
CA ARG A 140 -19.57 4.22 -6.57
C ARG A 140 -19.11 4.21 -5.10
N ILE A 141 -17.83 3.90 -4.87
CA ILE A 141 -17.21 3.98 -3.55
C ILE A 141 -16.94 5.44 -3.20
N ILE A 142 -16.54 6.23 -4.18
CA ILE A 142 -16.30 7.67 -4.10
C ILE A 142 -16.91 8.38 -5.30
N ASN A 143 -16.96 9.72 -5.24
CA ASN A 143 -17.29 10.59 -6.35
C ASN A 143 -16.03 11.30 -6.89
N GLU A 144 -16.13 11.97 -8.04
CA GLU A 144 -15.00 12.63 -8.70
C GLU A 144 -14.33 13.70 -7.83
N SER A 145 -15.09 14.44 -7.04
CA SER A 145 -14.55 15.50 -6.18
C SER A 145 -13.71 14.97 -5.00
N GLN A 146 -13.75 13.67 -4.76
CA GLN A 146 -12.98 13.00 -3.72
C GLN A 146 -11.72 12.33 -4.28
N ALA A 147 -11.59 12.23 -5.61
CA ALA A 147 -10.51 11.50 -6.28
C ALA A 147 -9.35 12.43 -6.66
N TYR A 148 -8.15 12.05 -6.24
CA TYR A 148 -6.91 12.76 -6.57
C TYR A 148 -5.91 11.77 -7.17
N LYS A 149 -5.14 12.19 -8.18
CA LYS A 149 -4.10 11.36 -8.76
C LYS A 149 -2.71 11.93 -8.48
N ILE A 150 -1.87 11.10 -7.83
CA ILE A 150 -0.45 11.39 -7.59
C ILE A 150 0.35 10.18 -8.11
N LYS A 151 1.15 10.39 -9.15
CA LYS A 151 1.92 9.33 -9.82
C LYS A 151 3.10 8.86 -8.97
N GLY A 152 2.84 7.91 -8.06
CA GLY A 152 3.87 7.30 -7.21
C GLY A 152 4.39 8.21 -6.10
N SER A 153 5.29 7.65 -5.29
CA SER A 153 5.84 8.34 -4.12
C SER A 153 7.11 9.14 -4.41
N GLY A 154 7.69 8.96 -5.60
CA GLY A 154 8.98 9.55 -5.96
C GLY A 154 10.16 8.89 -5.25
N VAL A 155 11.34 9.40 -5.50
CA VAL A 155 12.59 9.00 -4.86
C VAL A 155 13.40 10.24 -4.44
N ASP A 156 14.24 10.10 -3.42
CA ASP A 156 15.18 11.14 -3.03
C ASP A 156 16.37 11.14 -3.98
N LEU A 157 16.44 12.15 -4.87
CA LEU A 157 17.52 12.27 -5.86
C LEU A 157 18.88 12.57 -5.25
N LYS A 158 18.95 13.00 -3.97
CA LYS A 158 20.23 13.13 -3.26
C LYS A 158 20.79 11.79 -2.84
N GLN A 159 19.88 10.88 -2.42
CA GLN A 159 20.25 9.51 -2.03
C GLN A 159 20.44 8.61 -3.25
N TYR A 160 19.62 8.79 -4.28
CA TYR A 160 19.63 8.00 -5.53
C TYR A 160 20.00 8.92 -6.70
N SER A 161 21.25 9.39 -6.70
CA SER A 161 21.77 10.21 -7.79
C SER A 161 21.87 9.39 -9.10
N TYR A 162 21.75 10.08 -10.23
CA TYR A 162 21.98 9.46 -11.52
C TYR A 162 23.40 8.86 -11.59
N THR A 163 23.47 7.62 -12.00
CA THR A 163 24.72 6.93 -12.30
C THR A 163 24.65 6.46 -13.76
N PRO A 164 25.69 6.74 -14.57
CA PRO A 164 25.72 6.25 -15.95
C PRO A 164 25.60 4.73 -15.99
N GLU A 165 25.02 4.23 -17.06
CA GLU A 165 24.99 2.79 -17.30
C GLU A 165 26.45 2.24 -17.36
N PRO A 166 26.76 1.16 -16.62
CA PRO A 166 28.11 0.62 -16.63
C PRO A 166 28.47 0.08 -18.01
N GLU A 167 29.61 0.50 -18.55
CA GLU A 167 30.16 -0.05 -19.77
C GLU A 167 30.57 -1.50 -19.52
N GLY A 168 30.14 -2.42 -20.37
CA GLY A 168 30.49 -3.84 -20.23
C GLY A 168 30.00 -4.68 -21.38
N GLN A 169 30.66 -5.84 -21.56
CA GLN A 169 30.32 -6.79 -22.65
C GLN A 169 29.01 -7.56 -22.39
N LYS A 170 28.51 -7.58 -21.14
CA LYS A 170 27.32 -8.35 -20.75
C LYS A 170 26.18 -7.44 -20.40
N ILE A 171 25.04 -7.63 -21.08
CA ILE A 171 23.78 -6.99 -20.73
C ILE A 171 23.26 -7.61 -19.46
N LYS A 172 23.00 -6.80 -18.42
CA LYS A 172 22.40 -7.24 -17.16
C LYS A 172 20.92 -6.90 -17.13
N VAL A 173 20.06 -7.91 -17.05
CA VAL A 173 18.61 -7.76 -16.89
C VAL A 173 18.29 -8.01 -15.42
N LEU A 174 17.87 -6.98 -14.69
CA LEU A 174 17.59 -7.04 -13.26
C LEU A 174 16.09 -6.94 -12.99
N LEU A 175 15.54 -7.92 -12.26
CA LEU A 175 14.22 -7.82 -11.65
C LEU A 175 14.37 -7.56 -10.15
N THR A 176 13.90 -6.42 -9.70
CA THR A 176 13.83 -6.07 -8.28
C THR A 176 12.41 -6.20 -7.78
N ALA A 177 12.09 -7.28 -7.06
CA ALA A 177 10.75 -7.56 -6.55
C ALA A 177 10.78 -8.56 -5.39
N ARG A 178 9.70 -8.64 -4.60
CA ARG A 178 9.46 -9.81 -3.74
C ARG A 178 9.33 -11.06 -4.61
N MET A 179 9.89 -12.19 -4.15
CA MET A 179 9.87 -13.45 -4.90
C MET A 179 8.51 -14.14 -4.79
N ILE A 180 7.50 -13.56 -5.45
CA ILE A 180 6.12 -14.07 -5.53
C ILE A 180 5.67 -14.14 -6.98
N VAL A 181 4.73 -15.04 -7.26
CA VAL A 181 4.23 -15.33 -8.62
C VAL A 181 3.73 -14.07 -9.33
N GLU A 182 2.98 -13.23 -8.63
CA GLU A 182 2.36 -12.01 -9.18
C GLU A 182 3.38 -10.95 -9.63
N LYS A 183 4.64 -11.09 -9.24
CA LYS A 183 5.72 -10.21 -9.71
C LYS A 183 6.39 -10.68 -11.01
N GLY A 184 5.86 -11.73 -11.62
CA GLY A 184 6.30 -12.21 -12.92
C GLY A 184 7.64 -12.96 -12.89
N ILE A 185 8.01 -13.54 -11.74
CA ILE A 185 9.26 -14.31 -11.58
C ILE A 185 9.36 -15.42 -12.63
N PHE A 186 8.31 -16.22 -12.79
CA PHE A 186 8.28 -17.30 -13.77
C PHE A 186 8.31 -16.79 -15.21
N ILE A 187 7.66 -15.65 -15.49
CA ILE A 187 7.73 -15.02 -16.83
C ILE A 187 9.17 -14.62 -17.16
N LEU A 188 9.89 -14.03 -16.19
CA LEU A 188 11.29 -13.68 -16.38
C LEU A 188 12.17 -14.92 -16.56
N THR A 189 11.96 -15.97 -15.77
CA THR A 189 12.77 -17.20 -15.88
C THR A 189 12.54 -17.91 -17.22
N ASP A 190 11.32 -17.97 -17.70
CA ASP A 190 10.99 -18.52 -19.02
C ASP A 190 11.62 -17.70 -20.15
N ALA A 191 11.54 -16.37 -20.06
CA ALA A 191 12.22 -15.49 -21.01
C ALA A 191 13.75 -15.67 -20.96
N ALA A 192 14.32 -15.79 -19.75
CA ALA A 192 15.75 -16.02 -19.55
C ALA A 192 16.22 -17.34 -20.18
N MET A 193 15.47 -18.43 -20.01
CA MET A 193 15.78 -19.72 -20.63
C MET A 193 15.80 -19.63 -22.17
N LYS A 194 14.80 -18.99 -22.77
CA LYS A 194 14.71 -18.81 -24.23
C LYS A 194 15.87 -17.95 -24.77
N LEU A 195 16.19 -16.85 -24.07
CA LEU A 195 17.25 -15.94 -24.53
C LEU A 195 18.64 -16.47 -24.26
N LYS A 196 18.85 -17.34 -23.27
CA LYS A 196 20.14 -17.97 -22.98
C LYS A 196 20.65 -18.79 -24.15
N GLU A 197 19.77 -19.49 -24.88
CA GLU A 197 20.16 -20.26 -26.08
C GLU A 197 20.64 -19.33 -27.21
N GLN A 198 19.98 -18.18 -27.38
CA GLN A 198 20.28 -17.24 -28.46
C GLN A 198 21.51 -16.36 -28.16
N TYR A 199 21.61 -15.86 -26.92
CA TYR A 199 22.60 -14.83 -26.53
C TYR A 199 23.74 -15.37 -25.68
N LYS A 200 23.67 -16.64 -25.22
CA LYS A 200 24.68 -17.33 -24.40
C LYS A 200 25.20 -16.45 -23.24
N ASP A 201 26.48 -16.17 -23.20
CA ASP A 201 27.13 -15.41 -22.13
C ASP A 201 27.00 -13.88 -22.26
N ARG A 202 26.31 -13.38 -23.30
CA ARG A 202 26.14 -11.94 -23.54
C ARG A 202 25.07 -11.31 -22.66
N VAL A 203 24.15 -12.11 -22.10
CA VAL A 203 23.07 -11.64 -21.24
C VAL A 203 23.12 -12.35 -19.89
N GLN A 204 23.02 -11.60 -18.82
CA GLN A 204 22.91 -12.10 -17.44
C GLN A 204 21.58 -11.65 -16.84
N PHE A 205 20.79 -12.59 -16.30
CA PHE A 205 19.57 -12.30 -15.57
C PHE A 205 19.83 -12.34 -14.07
N LEU A 206 19.36 -11.32 -13.37
CA LEU A 206 19.56 -11.14 -11.94
C LEU A 206 18.18 -10.95 -11.27
N LEU A 207 17.96 -11.69 -10.19
CA LEU A 207 16.79 -11.54 -9.32
C LEU A 207 17.23 -10.92 -8.00
N CYS A 208 16.64 -9.80 -7.62
CA CYS A 208 16.94 -9.11 -6.38
C CYS A 208 15.66 -8.91 -5.57
N GLY A 209 15.62 -9.51 -4.36
CA GLY A 209 14.52 -9.38 -3.44
C GLY A 209 14.45 -10.50 -2.42
N GLY A 210 13.63 -10.27 -1.38
CA GLY A 210 13.41 -11.26 -0.33
C GLY A 210 12.37 -12.30 -0.71
N LEU A 211 12.48 -13.47 -0.09
CA LEU A 211 11.39 -14.45 -0.06
C LEU A 211 10.22 -13.88 0.73
N ASP A 212 9.01 -14.24 0.35
CA ASP A 212 7.79 -13.84 1.04
C ASP A 212 7.11 -15.10 1.59
N ASP A 213 6.64 -15.04 2.84
CA ASP A 213 5.90 -16.13 3.48
C ASP A 213 4.51 -16.38 2.85
N ASN A 214 4.15 -15.55 1.88
CA ASN A 214 2.89 -15.62 1.17
C ASN A 214 3.14 -15.69 -0.35
N PRO A 215 3.63 -16.85 -0.85
CA PRO A 215 4.00 -17.06 -2.23
C PRO A 215 2.81 -17.01 -3.18
#